data_cf0f79f734638d3a869ab724878ba9b3
#
_entry.id   cf0f79f734638d3a869ab724878ba9b3
#
_cell.length_a   1.000
_cell.length_b   1.000
_cell.length_c   1.000
_cell.angle_alpha   90.00
_cell.angle_beta   90.00
_cell.angle_gamma   90.00
#
_symmetry.space_group_name_H-M   'P 1'
#
loop_
_entity.id
_entity.type
_entity.pdbx_description
1 polymer ?
#
loop_
_entity_poly.entity_id
_entity_poly.type
_entity_poly.pdbx_seq_one_letter_code
_entity_poly.pdbx_strand_id
1 'polypeptide(L)'
;MLIRAYLRASTSEQDAQRAKEELKAFGAKFNFRIAGYYIENQSGTKLERPELNKLIDDSEAGDVLLIEKMDRLTRLPWLEWKTLKARIMEKGLVIVVADQPMTHAAFSAGEQNSITLALTEFMLDLGAAMARDDYETRHKRQAQGIAKAKAEGKYRGRRVNESLHQDIRDQLSLGRSYSEIQKKLGCSRATIARVVKTIL
;
A
#
# COMPACT_ATOMS: atom_id res chain seq x y z
N MET A 1 -24.37 -13.08 11.47
CA MET A 1 -22.92 -12.88 11.35
C MET A 1 -22.54 -13.11 9.88
N LEU A 2 -22.17 -12.05 9.18
CA LEU A 2 -21.57 -12.11 7.85
C LEU A 2 -20.08 -11.78 7.95
N ILE A 3 -19.27 -12.36 7.05
CA ILE A 3 -17.83 -12.14 7.06
C ILE A 3 -17.48 -11.30 5.83
N ARG A 4 -16.90 -10.14 6.05
CA ARG A 4 -16.45 -9.21 5.02
C ARG A 4 -14.95 -9.10 5.05
N ALA A 5 -14.30 -9.33 3.92
CA ALA A 5 -12.86 -9.28 3.79
C ALA A 5 -12.41 -7.90 3.32
N TYR A 6 -11.50 -7.28 4.06
CA TYR A 6 -10.82 -6.07 3.66
C TYR A 6 -9.41 -6.39 3.17
N LEU A 7 -9.12 -5.96 1.95
CA LEU A 7 -7.83 -6.18 1.30
C LEU A 7 -7.23 -4.83 0.93
N ARG A 8 -5.94 -4.66 1.19
CA ARG A 8 -5.23 -3.45 0.79
C ARG A 8 -4.05 -3.82 -0.11
N ALA A 9 -4.13 -3.43 -1.38
CA ALA A 9 -3.08 -3.60 -2.37
C ALA A 9 -2.46 -2.24 -2.72
N SER A 10 -1.14 -2.16 -2.79
CA SER A 10 -0.47 -0.87 -3.02
C SER A 10 -0.39 -0.48 -4.50
N THR A 11 -0.45 -1.40 -5.48
CA THR A 11 -0.31 -1.07 -6.92
C THR A 11 -0.61 -2.20 -7.92
N SER A 12 -0.77 -3.46 -7.55
CA SER A 12 -1.01 -4.51 -8.53
C SER A 12 -2.27 -5.32 -8.22
N GLU A 13 -3.07 -5.58 -9.26
CA GLU A 13 -4.20 -6.51 -9.21
C GLU A 13 -3.76 -7.90 -8.69
N GLN A 14 -2.52 -8.30 -8.96
CA GLN A 14 -1.94 -9.57 -8.52
C GLN A 14 -1.85 -9.68 -7.00
N ASP A 15 -1.45 -8.61 -6.29
CA ASP A 15 -1.38 -8.62 -4.82
C ASP A 15 -2.77 -8.73 -4.18
N ALA A 16 -3.76 -8.05 -4.76
CA ALA A 16 -5.14 -8.12 -4.30
C ALA A 16 -5.73 -9.51 -4.55
N GLN A 17 -5.46 -10.12 -5.71
CA GLN A 17 -5.95 -11.44 -6.05
C GLN A 17 -5.32 -12.52 -5.15
N ARG A 18 -4.00 -12.47 -4.91
CA ARG A 18 -3.31 -13.37 -3.98
C ARG A 18 -3.93 -13.31 -2.58
N ALA A 19 -4.10 -12.11 -2.04
CA ALA A 19 -4.69 -11.92 -0.72
C ALA A 19 -6.15 -12.41 -0.65
N LYS A 20 -6.91 -12.24 -1.74
CA LYS A 20 -8.28 -12.74 -1.85
C LYS A 20 -8.34 -14.27 -1.79
N GLU A 21 -7.46 -14.95 -2.50
CA GLU A 21 -7.38 -16.41 -2.49
C GLU A 21 -6.94 -16.95 -1.13
N GLU A 22 -5.99 -16.28 -0.48
CA GLU A 22 -5.54 -16.63 0.87
C GLU A 22 -6.68 -16.52 1.91
N LEU A 23 -7.42 -15.41 1.90
CA LEU A 23 -8.57 -15.23 2.79
C LEU A 23 -9.72 -16.19 2.47
N LYS A 24 -9.92 -16.53 1.19
CA LYS A 24 -10.90 -17.57 0.79
C LYS A 24 -10.52 -18.94 1.32
N ALA A 25 -9.25 -19.32 1.23
CA ALA A 25 -8.73 -20.56 1.79
C ALA A 25 -8.84 -20.58 3.32
N PHE A 26 -8.55 -19.45 3.97
CA PHE A 26 -8.78 -19.27 5.40
C PHE A 26 -10.26 -19.49 5.78
N GLY A 27 -11.18 -18.87 5.03
CA GLY A 27 -12.62 -19.06 5.23
C GLY A 27 -13.04 -20.52 5.12
N ALA A 28 -12.55 -21.24 4.12
CA ALA A 28 -12.85 -22.65 3.92
C ALA A 28 -12.40 -23.53 5.11
N LYS A 29 -11.29 -23.16 5.77
CA LYS A 29 -10.76 -23.84 6.96
C LYS A 29 -11.73 -23.82 8.16
N PHE A 30 -12.51 -22.74 8.26
CA PHE A 30 -13.48 -22.52 9.34
C PHE A 30 -14.93 -22.74 8.89
N ASN A 31 -15.15 -23.32 7.69
CA ASN A 31 -16.47 -23.62 7.12
C ASN A 31 -17.38 -22.40 6.94
N PHE A 32 -16.80 -21.22 6.62
CA PHE A 32 -17.60 -20.04 6.30
C PHE A 32 -17.32 -19.49 4.90
N ARG A 33 -18.27 -18.72 4.39
CA ARG A 33 -18.16 -17.99 3.14
C ARG A 33 -17.98 -16.51 3.41
N ILE A 34 -17.07 -15.88 2.64
CA ILE A 34 -16.90 -14.43 2.67
C ILE A 34 -18.05 -13.80 1.86
N ALA A 35 -18.81 -12.92 2.50
CA ALA A 35 -19.97 -12.26 1.92
C ALA A 35 -19.60 -11.12 0.96
N GLY A 36 -18.45 -10.46 1.20
CA GLY A 36 -17.98 -9.35 0.37
C GLY A 36 -16.49 -9.12 0.49
N TYR A 37 -15.89 -8.58 -0.58
CA TYR A 37 -14.47 -8.20 -0.64
C TYR A 37 -14.37 -6.70 -0.91
N TYR A 38 -13.68 -5.97 -0.06
CA TYR A 38 -13.44 -4.54 -0.15
C TYR A 38 -11.96 -4.31 -0.40
N ILE A 39 -11.62 -3.86 -1.62
CA ILE A 39 -10.24 -3.76 -2.10
C ILE A 39 -9.82 -2.30 -2.11
N GLU A 40 -8.95 -1.94 -1.18
CA GLU A 40 -8.46 -0.58 -0.97
C GLU A 40 -7.11 -0.35 -1.63
N ASN A 41 -6.98 0.73 -2.40
CA ASN A 41 -5.72 1.16 -3.02
C ASN A 41 -5.02 2.29 -2.25
N GLN A 42 -5.61 2.75 -1.15
CA GLN A 42 -5.00 3.79 -0.32
C GLN A 42 -3.94 3.25 0.64
N SER A 43 -3.02 4.13 1.02
CA SER A 43 -2.02 3.78 2.02
C SER A 43 -2.65 3.50 3.39
N GLY A 44 -2.13 2.48 4.10
CA GLY A 44 -2.52 2.18 5.47
C GLY A 44 -2.17 3.27 6.50
N THR A 45 -1.42 4.31 6.09
CA THR A 45 -1.11 5.50 6.89
C THR A 45 -2.15 6.60 6.77
N LYS A 46 -3.17 6.44 5.92
CA LYS A 46 -4.28 7.39 5.77
C LYS A 46 -5.49 6.92 6.56
N LEU A 47 -6.19 7.85 7.19
CA LEU A 47 -7.44 7.57 7.89
C LEU A 47 -8.61 7.45 6.90
N GLU A 48 -8.63 8.29 5.87
CA GLU A 48 -9.65 8.25 4.83
C GLU A 48 -9.39 7.11 3.84
N ARG A 49 -10.25 6.10 3.92
CA ARG A 49 -10.22 4.89 3.09
C ARG A 49 -11.64 4.52 2.67
N PRO A 50 -12.02 4.86 1.42
CA PRO A 50 -13.38 4.69 0.94
C PRO A 50 -13.91 3.25 1.08
N GLU A 51 -13.09 2.26 0.70
CA GLU A 51 -13.52 0.86 0.76
C GLU A 51 -13.65 0.32 2.20
N LEU A 52 -12.78 0.78 3.12
CA LEU A 52 -12.94 0.44 4.54
C LEU A 52 -14.18 1.12 5.13
N ASN A 53 -14.44 2.37 4.79
CA ASN A 53 -15.62 3.08 5.24
C ASN A 53 -16.90 2.38 4.74
N LYS A 54 -16.92 2.03 3.46
CA LYS A 54 -18.02 1.27 2.85
C LYS A 54 -18.24 -0.07 3.56
N LEU A 55 -17.17 -0.82 3.86
CA LEU A 55 -17.27 -2.07 4.61
C LEU A 55 -17.95 -1.84 5.96
N ILE A 56 -17.51 -0.82 6.71
CA ILE A 56 -18.09 -0.50 8.02
C ILE A 56 -19.57 -0.12 7.89
N ASP A 57 -19.91 0.67 6.87
CA ASP A 57 -21.29 1.14 6.64
C ASP A 57 -22.21 -0.02 6.21
N ASP A 58 -21.75 -0.93 5.37
CA ASP A 58 -22.48 -2.14 4.89
C ASP A 58 -22.61 -3.23 5.96
N SER A 59 -21.98 -3.08 7.13
CA SER A 59 -21.92 -4.11 8.17
C SER A 59 -23.00 -3.91 9.24
N GLU A 60 -23.41 -4.99 9.86
CA GLU A 60 -24.29 -5.06 11.02
C GLU A 60 -23.52 -5.51 12.27
N ALA A 61 -24.10 -5.24 13.44
CA ALA A 61 -23.51 -5.70 14.70
C ALA A 61 -23.36 -7.23 14.73
N GLY A 62 -22.20 -7.68 15.15
CA GLY A 62 -21.82 -9.13 15.13
C GLY A 62 -21.24 -9.60 13.81
N ASP A 63 -21.14 -8.76 12.78
CA ASP A 63 -20.40 -9.10 11.57
C ASP A 63 -18.89 -9.09 11.79
N VAL A 64 -18.16 -9.77 10.92
CA VAL A 64 -16.70 -9.92 11.01
C VAL A 64 -16.01 -9.10 9.92
N LEU A 65 -15.08 -8.26 10.35
CA LEU A 65 -14.05 -7.63 9.51
C LEU A 65 -12.84 -8.57 9.45
N LEU A 66 -12.68 -9.28 8.35
CA LEU A 66 -11.58 -10.22 8.12
C LEU A 66 -10.45 -9.56 7.34
N ILE A 67 -9.22 -9.68 7.83
CA ILE A 67 -8.00 -9.17 7.18
C ILE A 67 -6.90 -10.23 7.16
N GLU A 68 -5.97 -10.13 6.21
CA GLU A 68 -4.79 -10.99 6.11
C GLU A 68 -3.85 -10.77 7.30
N LYS A 69 -3.45 -9.50 7.53
CA LYS A 69 -2.49 -9.04 8.55
C LYS A 69 -2.86 -7.66 9.06
N MET A 70 -2.43 -7.33 10.27
CA MET A 70 -2.68 -6.01 10.85
C MET A 70 -2.13 -4.86 10.00
N ASP A 71 -0.98 -5.02 9.33
CA ASP A 71 -0.42 -3.99 8.47
C ASP A 71 -1.25 -3.72 7.21
N ARG A 72 -2.20 -4.59 6.87
CA ARG A 72 -3.21 -4.33 5.82
C ARG A 72 -4.32 -3.43 6.33
N LEU A 73 -4.73 -3.60 7.60
CA LEU A 73 -5.75 -2.73 8.19
C LEU A 73 -5.19 -1.38 8.57
N THR A 74 -4.02 -1.32 9.22
CA THR A 74 -3.52 -0.05 9.74
C THR A 74 -2.00 0.06 9.76
N ARG A 75 -1.51 1.28 9.57
CA ARG A 75 -0.17 1.80 9.87
C ARG A 75 -0.31 3.22 10.40
N LEU A 76 -1.46 3.51 10.99
CA LEU A 76 -1.80 4.81 11.56
C LEU A 76 -0.97 5.09 12.82
N PRO A 77 -0.74 6.36 13.16
CA PRO A 77 -0.32 6.75 14.49
C PRO A 77 -1.28 6.22 15.56
N TRP A 78 -0.76 6.01 16.77
CA TRP A 78 -1.52 5.37 17.86
C TRP A 78 -2.89 5.97 18.13
N LEU A 79 -2.98 7.30 18.20
CA LEU A 79 -4.24 7.98 18.47
C LEU A 79 -5.28 7.77 17.35
N GLU A 80 -4.84 7.84 16.10
CA GLU A 80 -5.70 7.59 14.93
C GLU A 80 -6.16 6.13 14.86
N TRP A 81 -5.27 5.18 15.25
CA TRP A 81 -5.66 3.78 15.38
C TRP A 81 -6.78 3.61 16.42
N LYS A 82 -6.65 4.22 17.58
CA LYS A 82 -7.69 4.17 18.62
C LYS A 82 -9.03 4.69 18.09
N THR A 83 -9.02 5.78 17.35
CA THR A 83 -10.23 6.35 16.72
C THR A 83 -10.85 5.36 15.71
N LEU A 84 -10.03 4.76 14.84
CA LEU A 84 -10.51 3.78 13.87
C LEU A 84 -11.08 2.53 14.58
N LYS A 85 -10.35 2.00 15.56
CA LYS A 85 -10.78 0.84 16.36
C LYS A 85 -12.11 1.12 17.07
N ALA A 86 -12.24 2.26 17.72
CA ALA A 86 -13.47 2.66 18.38
C ALA A 86 -14.65 2.66 17.39
N ARG A 87 -14.51 3.27 16.22
CA ARG A 87 -15.55 3.28 15.18
C ARG A 87 -15.96 1.88 14.72
N ILE A 88 -15.00 0.96 14.56
CA ILE A 88 -15.27 -0.42 14.19
C ILE A 88 -16.05 -1.14 15.31
N MET A 89 -15.65 -0.92 16.57
CA MET A 89 -16.28 -1.53 17.74
C MET A 89 -17.67 -0.94 18.03
N GLU A 90 -17.87 0.36 17.86
CA GLU A 90 -19.18 1.04 17.99
C GLU A 90 -20.20 0.49 16.98
N LYS A 91 -19.74 0.11 15.77
CA LYS A 91 -20.58 -0.58 14.78
C LYS A 91 -20.89 -2.04 15.19
N GLY A 92 -20.24 -2.55 16.23
CA GLY A 92 -20.38 -3.93 16.68
C GLY A 92 -19.64 -4.95 15.82
N LEU A 93 -18.67 -4.52 15.00
CA LEU A 93 -17.84 -5.37 14.17
C LEU A 93 -16.76 -6.08 14.99
N VAL A 94 -16.53 -7.35 14.70
CA VAL A 94 -15.43 -8.13 15.26
C VAL A 94 -14.27 -8.19 14.27
N ILE A 95 -13.07 -7.77 14.70
CA ILE A 95 -11.87 -7.83 13.86
C ILE A 95 -11.25 -9.22 13.97
N VAL A 96 -11.06 -9.89 12.83
CA VAL A 96 -10.33 -11.15 12.72
C VAL A 96 -9.15 -11.00 11.77
N VAL A 97 -7.99 -11.43 12.24
CA VAL A 97 -6.73 -11.35 11.51
C VAL A 97 -6.26 -12.78 11.20
N ALA A 98 -6.15 -13.12 9.92
CA ALA A 98 -5.90 -14.49 9.50
C ALA A 98 -4.56 -15.06 10.02
N ASP A 99 -3.54 -14.22 10.21
CA ASP A 99 -2.24 -14.62 10.77
C ASP A 99 -2.16 -14.50 12.31
N GLN A 100 -3.27 -14.14 13.00
CA GLN A 100 -3.32 -14.02 14.47
C GLN A 100 -4.37 -14.95 15.08
N PRO A 101 -4.01 -16.18 15.46
CA PRO A 101 -4.96 -17.19 15.98
C PRO A 101 -5.81 -16.75 17.17
N MET A 102 -5.31 -15.84 18.02
CA MET A 102 -6.05 -15.31 19.17
C MET A 102 -7.33 -14.57 18.74
N THR A 103 -7.35 -14.00 17.55
CA THR A 103 -8.54 -13.30 17.00
C THR A 103 -9.58 -14.26 16.44
N HIS A 104 -9.22 -15.54 16.24
CA HIS A 104 -10.11 -16.55 15.63
C HIS A 104 -11.18 -17.05 16.61
N ALA A 105 -11.07 -16.74 17.89
CA ALA A 105 -12.10 -17.04 18.89
C ALA A 105 -13.50 -16.53 18.50
N ALA A 106 -13.55 -15.49 17.66
CA ALA A 106 -14.80 -14.98 17.08
C ALA A 106 -15.60 -16.03 16.29
N PHE A 107 -14.95 -17.09 15.80
CA PHE A 107 -15.58 -18.18 15.06
C PHE A 107 -15.97 -19.38 15.94
N SER A 108 -15.62 -19.34 17.22
CA SER A 108 -15.96 -20.44 18.15
C SER A 108 -17.38 -20.25 18.66
N ALA A 109 -18.17 -21.33 18.66
CA ALA A 109 -19.56 -21.35 19.11
C ALA A 109 -19.69 -21.36 20.66
N GLY A 110 -18.83 -20.64 21.37
CA GLY A 110 -18.85 -20.54 22.84
C GLY A 110 -18.87 -19.11 23.31
N GLU A 111 -19.36 -18.89 24.54
CA GLU A 111 -19.24 -17.58 25.20
C GLU A 111 -17.75 -17.23 25.35
N GLN A 112 -17.34 -16.15 24.70
CA GLN A 112 -16.01 -15.61 24.90
C GLN A 112 -15.92 -15.06 26.31
N ASN A 113 -15.04 -15.61 27.13
CA ASN A 113 -14.81 -15.06 28.46
C ASN A 113 -14.08 -13.71 28.38
N SER A 114 -14.23 -12.89 29.42
CA SER A 114 -13.64 -11.53 29.51
C SER A 114 -12.13 -11.53 29.30
N ILE A 115 -11.42 -12.61 29.68
CA ILE A 115 -9.98 -12.74 29.51
C ILE A 115 -9.63 -12.86 28.03
N THR A 116 -10.34 -13.73 27.29
CA THR A 116 -10.12 -13.92 25.84
C THR A 116 -10.39 -12.64 25.07
N LEU A 117 -11.45 -11.90 25.43
CA LEU A 117 -11.74 -10.59 24.82
C LEU A 117 -10.63 -9.60 25.09
N ALA A 118 -10.18 -9.46 26.34
CA ALA A 118 -9.10 -8.54 26.71
C ALA A 118 -7.76 -8.89 26.01
N LEU A 119 -7.43 -10.19 25.90
CA LEU A 119 -6.25 -10.64 25.17
C LEU A 119 -6.35 -10.34 23.67
N THR A 120 -7.52 -10.56 23.07
CA THR A 120 -7.76 -10.24 21.65
C THR A 120 -7.58 -8.76 21.40
N GLU A 121 -8.16 -7.89 22.23
CA GLU A 121 -7.97 -6.45 22.11
C GLU A 121 -6.52 -6.02 22.26
N PHE A 122 -5.81 -6.58 23.24
CA PHE A 122 -4.38 -6.33 23.43
C PHE A 122 -3.57 -6.74 22.20
N MET A 123 -3.85 -7.92 21.61
CA MET A 123 -3.15 -8.40 20.42
C MET A 123 -3.43 -7.54 19.19
N LEU A 124 -4.64 -7.02 19.02
CA LEU A 124 -4.95 -6.07 17.95
C LEU A 124 -4.18 -4.75 18.12
N ASP A 125 -4.12 -4.22 19.33
CA ASP A 125 -3.41 -2.99 19.65
C ASP A 125 -1.88 -3.17 19.47
N LEU A 126 -1.33 -4.29 19.93
CA LEU A 126 0.07 -4.65 19.72
C LEU A 126 0.40 -4.79 18.23
N GLY A 127 -0.43 -5.51 17.48
CA GLY A 127 -0.27 -5.69 16.03
C GLY A 127 -0.30 -4.35 15.26
N ALA A 128 -1.16 -3.42 15.67
CA ALA A 128 -1.22 -2.09 15.08
C ALA A 128 0.06 -1.27 15.38
N ALA A 129 0.53 -1.32 16.64
CA ALA A 129 1.78 -0.66 17.04
C ALA A 129 2.99 -1.21 16.27
N MET A 130 3.10 -2.53 16.15
CA MET A 130 4.16 -3.20 15.37
C MET A 130 4.10 -2.83 13.89
N ALA A 131 2.90 -2.79 13.28
CA ALA A 131 2.72 -2.40 11.88
C ALA A 131 3.15 -0.94 11.62
N ARG A 132 2.96 -0.06 12.59
CA ARG A 132 3.42 1.34 12.54
C ARG A 132 4.93 1.42 12.68
N ASP A 133 5.52 0.79 13.69
CA ASP A 133 6.98 0.79 13.93
C ASP A 133 7.75 0.24 12.73
N ASP A 134 7.29 -0.86 12.16
CA ASP A 134 7.87 -1.47 10.97
C ASP A 134 7.81 -0.53 9.73
N TYR A 135 6.70 0.19 9.57
CA TYR A 135 6.58 1.22 8.53
C TYR A 135 7.60 2.36 8.75
N GLU A 136 7.69 2.91 9.94
CA GLU A 136 8.61 4.01 10.27
C GLU A 136 10.08 3.60 10.13
N THR A 137 10.41 2.41 10.60
CA THR A 137 11.76 1.85 10.50
C THR A 137 12.17 1.64 9.04
N ARG A 138 11.29 1.08 8.20
CA ARG A 138 11.55 0.94 6.76
C ARG A 138 11.73 2.30 6.08
N HIS A 139 10.89 3.26 6.39
CA HIS A 139 10.97 4.61 5.83
C HIS A 139 12.28 5.31 6.22
N LYS A 140 12.68 5.19 7.49
CA LYS A 140 13.95 5.72 7.99
C LYS A 140 15.16 5.09 7.29
N ARG A 141 15.17 3.75 7.15
CA ARG A 141 16.24 3.03 6.45
C ARG A 141 16.32 3.43 4.97
N GLN A 142 15.18 3.59 4.32
CA GLN A 142 15.12 4.07 2.93
C GLN A 142 15.70 5.49 2.80
N ALA A 143 15.34 6.41 3.68
CA ALA A 143 15.87 7.78 3.68
C ALA A 143 17.40 7.80 3.90
N GLN A 144 17.90 6.99 4.83
CA GLN A 144 19.34 6.82 5.09
C GLN A 144 20.06 6.26 3.85
N GLY A 145 19.48 5.22 3.20
CA GLY A 145 20.04 4.63 1.99
C GLY A 145 20.10 5.63 0.84
N ILE A 146 19.07 6.45 0.66
CA ILE A 146 19.03 7.53 -0.34
C ILE A 146 20.11 8.58 -0.03
N ALA A 147 20.23 9.02 1.23
CA ALA A 147 21.23 10.00 1.64
C ALA A 147 22.65 9.50 1.36
N LYS A 148 22.95 8.24 1.74
CA LYS A 148 24.23 7.59 1.46
C LYS A 148 24.52 7.50 -0.04
N ALA A 149 23.56 7.06 -0.84
CA ALA A 149 23.71 6.93 -2.29
C ALA A 149 23.91 8.29 -2.98
N LYS A 150 23.27 9.36 -2.47
CA LYS A 150 23.51 10.73 -2.94
C LYS A 150 24.93 11.19 -2.61
N ALA A 151 25.41 10.97 -1.39
CA ALA A 151 26.76 11.30 -0.98
C ALA A 151 27.83 10.57 -1.80
N GLU A 152 27.56 9.32 -2.19
CA GLU A 152 28.42 8.51 -3.07
C GLU A 152 28.26 8.85 -4.57
N GLY A 153 27.48 9.87 -4.93
CA GLY A 153 27.29 10.31 -6.32
C GLY A 153 26.54 9.27 -7.21
N LYS A 154 25.84 8.31 -6.61
CA LYS A 154 25.08 7.27 -7.34
C LYS A 154 23.82 7.83 -8.00
N TYR A 155 23.28 8.94 -7.54
CA TYR A 155 22.12 9.61 -8.12
C TYR A 155 22.54 10.55 -9.27
N ARG A 156 22.95 9.97 -10.40
CA ARG A 156 23.37 10.70 -11.60
C ARG A 156 22.22 11.14 -12.50
N GLY A 157 20.97 10.89 -12.11
CA GLY A 157 19.81 11.15 -12.94
C GLY A 157 19.64 10.14 -14.08
N ARG A 158 18.80 10.48 -15.07
CA ARG A 158 18.62 9.67 -16.27
C ARG A 158 19.90 9.74 -17.11
N ARG A 159 20.41 8.59 -17.53
CA ARG A 159 21.58 8.54 -18.44
C ARG A 159 21.30 9.33 -19.71
N VAL A 160 22.32 10.05 -20.17
CA VAL A 160 22.26 10.76 -21.43
C VAL A 160 22.17 9.73 -22.56
N ASN A 161 21.29 9.97 -23.52
CA ASN A 161 21.23 9.16 -24.74
C ASN A 161 22.27 9.72 -25.71
N GLU A 162 23.50 9.19 -25.65
CA GLU A 162 24.63 9.66 -26.43
C GLU A 162 24.38 9.49 -27.94
N SER A 163 23.69 8.43 -28.38
CA SER A 163 23.37 8.27 -29.80
C SER A 163 22.43 9.39 -30.29
N LEU A 164 21.38 9.70 -29.53
CA LEU A 164 20.50 10.82 -29.87
C LEU A 164 21.24 12.15 -29.85
N HIS A 165 22.17 12.35 -28.90
CA HIS A 165 22.99 13.56 -28.88
C HIS A 165 23.91 13.65 -30.09
N GLN A 166 24.48 12.55 -30.54
CA GLN A 166 25.30 12.50 -31.76
C GLN A 166 24.45 12.80 -33.00
N ASP A 167 23.28 12.15 -33.13
CA ASP A 167 22.36 12.42 -34.24
C ASP A 167 21.95 13.90 -34.29
N ILE A 168 21.73 14.55 -33.15
CA ILE A 168 21.42 16.00 -33.07
C ILE A 168 22.62 16.81 -33.56
N ARG A 169 23.86 16.49 -33.17
CA ARG A 169 25.07 17.17 -33.63
C ARG A 169 25.22 17.08 -35.15
N ASP A 170 25.00 15.88 -35.69
CA ASP A 170 25.10 15.63 -37.12
C ASP A 170 24.05 16.43 -37.93
N GLN A 171 22.81 16.51 -37.40
CA GLN A 171 21.78 17.34 -38.05
C GLN A 171 22.09 18.86 -37.96
N LEU A 172 22.67 19.30 -36.85
CA LEU A 172 23.10 20.69 -36.69
C LEU A 172 24.26 21.06 -37.64
N SER A 173 25.23 20.17 -37.85
CA SER A 173 26.33 20.35 -38.78
C SER A 173 25.87 20.46 -40.25
N LEU A 174 24.73 19.81 -40.56
CA LEU A 174 24.06 19.93 -41.86
C LEU A 174 23.22 21.22 -42.00
N GLY A 175 23.26 22.15 -41.04
CA GLY A 175 22.55 23.40 -41.07
C GLY A 175 21.03 23.30 -40.83
N ARG A 176 20.54 22.18 -40.32
CA ARG A 176 19.09 21.98 -40.09
C ARG A 176 18.57 22.82 -38.93
N SER A 177 17.38 23.34 -39.10
CA SER A 177 16.68 24.09 -38.04
C SER A 177 16.21 23.17 -36.91
N TYR A 178 16.01 23.72 -35.69
CA TYR A 178 15.48 22.97 -34.54
C TYR A 178 14.16 22.30 -34.83
N SER A 179 13.29 22.90 -35.63
CA SER A 179 11.99 22.33 -36.01
C SER A 179 12.12 21.10 -36.90
N GLU A 180 13.07 21.11 -37.84
CA GLU A 180 13.36 19.94 -38.68
C GLU A 180 13.99 18.80 -37.88
N ILE A 181 14.91 19.12 -36.94
CA ILE A 181 15.53 18.15 -36.04
C ILE A 181 14.48 17.48 -35.14
N GLN A 182 13.56 18.29 -34.56
CA GLN A 182 12.46 17.75 -33.77
C GLN A 182 11.59 16.79 -34.56
N LYS A 183 11.21 17.16 -35.78
CA LYS A 183 10.37 16.32 -36.65
C LYS A 183 11.07 15.02 -37.03
N LYS A 184 12.38 15.08 -37.26
CA LYS A 184 13.17 13.91 -37.71
C LYS A 184 13.52 12.96 -36.58
N LEU A 185 13.94 13.49 -35.40
CA LEU A 185 14.47 12.68 -34.29
C LEU A 185 13.45 12.46 -33.13
N GLY A 186 12.26 13.08 -33.21
CA GLY A 186 11.24 12.94 -32.16
C GLY A 186 11.64 13.50 -30.80
N CYS A 187 12.66 14.38 -30.73
CA CYS A 187 13.18 14.91 -29.48
C CYS A 187 12.63 16.32 -29.16
N SER A 188 12.70 16.73 -27.90
CA SER A 188 12.24 18.05 -27.50
C SER A 188 13.23 19.15 -27.89
N ARG A 189 12.71 20.37 -28.12
CA ARG A 189 13.52 21.56 -28.40
C ARG A 189 14.55 21.86 -27.28
N ALA A 190 14.15 21.56 -26.03
CA ALA A 190 15.04 21.69 -24.88
C ALA A 190 16.23 20.70 -24.93
N THR A 191 16.03 19.50 -25.48
CA THR A 191 17.10 18.52 -25.68
C THR A 191 18.10 19.02 -26.71
N ILE A 192 17.64 19.58 -27.84
CA ILE A 192 18.49 20.17 -28.88
C ILE A 192 19.31 21.33 -28.31
N ALA A 193 18.66 22.25 -27.60
CA ALA A 193 19.33 23.42 -26.97
C ALA A 193 20.39 22.98 -25.95
N ARG A 194 20.15 21.88 -25.21
CA ARG A 194 21.15 21.31 -24.28
C ARG A 194 22.37 20.76 -25.00
N VAL A 195 22.18 20.08 -26.13
CA VAL A 195 23.28 19.56 -26.95
C VAL A 195 24.12 20.72 -27.54
N VAL A 196 23.47 21.78 -28.04
CA VAL A 196 24.16 22.96 -28.53
C VAL A 196 25.04 23.61 -27.47
N LYS A 197 24.55 23.73 -26.22
CA LYS A 197 25.35 24.26 -25.09
C LYS A 197 26.59 23.42 -24.74
N THR A 198 26.64 22.16 -25.16
CA THR A 198 27.79 21.26 -24.92
C THR A 198 28.79 21.31 -26.08
N ILE A 199 28.46 21.97 -27.18
CA ILE A 199 29.33 22.15 -28.36
C ILE A 199 30.06 23.52 -28.32
N LEU A 200 29.45 24.49 -27.63
CA LEU A 200 30.03 25.83 -27.35
C LEU A 200 30.86 25.79 -26.07
#